data_257e3aa0c21a9f852f4a2fb560e7f69c
#
_entry.id   257e3aa0c21a9f852f4a2fb560e7f69c
#
_cell.length_a   1.000
_cell.length_b   1.000
_cell.length_c   1.000
_cell.angle_alpha   90.00
_cell.angle_beta   90.00
_cell.angle_gamma   90.00
#
_symmetry.space_group_name_H-M   'P 1'
#
loop_
_entity.id
_entity.type
_entity.pdbx_description
1 polymer ?
#
loop_
_entity_poly.entity_id
_entity_poly.type
_entity_poly.pdbx_seq_one_letter_code
_entity_poly.pdbx_strand_id
1 'polypeptide(L)'
;SDGDSLSKIKITTVESAGALEYYNGSSWTDVTLNQEITASDIGNNYLRFTPAANSESDVTFAFKVHDGTEYSSSAYTMTISVNAAPNVSDATVSVAAGANATGDVHDDVADSDDADSVLVVTGVASGNESSNNTIITDGTGVGSSISGTYGSLNIAANGTYTYTANATNNIAFGAT
;
A
#
# COMPACT_ATOMS: atom_id res chain seq x y z
N SER A 1 5.09 31.08 -24.67
CA SER A 1 3.87 30.28 -24.99
C SER A 1 3.08 31.11 -25.99
N ASP A 2 2.91 30.64 -27.18
CA ASP A 2 2.16 31.20 -28.31
C ASP A 2 0.64 31.07 -28.15
N GLY A 3 0.18 30.43 -27.08
CA GLY A 3 -1.23 30.24 -26.75
C GLY A 3 -1.85 28.95 -27.30
N ASP A 4 -1.05 28.10 -27.90
CA ASP A 4 -1.53 26.85 -28.45
C ASP A 4 -1.92 25.83 -27.36
N SER A 5 -2.92 25.03 -27.64
CA SER A 5 -3.46 24.03 -26.71
C SER A 5 -2.91 22.65 -27.04
N LEU A 6 -2.79 21.79 -26.02
CA LEU A 6 -2.45 20.39 -26.23
C LEU A 6 -3.44 19.75 -27.20
N SER A 7 -2.94 19.20 -28.32
CA SER A 7 -3.72 18.45 -29.31
C SER A 7 -3.67 16.94 -29.03
N LYS A 8 -2.47 16.43 -28.84
CA LYS A 8 -2.22 14.99 -28.56
C LYS A 8 -0.85 14.79 -27.92
N ILE A 9 -0.65 13.61 -27.39
CA ILE A 9 0.67 13.12 -26.99
C ILE A 9 1.10 11.95 -27.88
N LYS A 10 2.40 11.69 -27.94
CA LYS A 10 2.96 10.49 -28.55
C LYS A 10 3.89 9.80 -27.54
N ILE A 11 3.63 8.54 -27.28
CA ILE A 11 4.45 7.74 -26.35
C ILE A 11 5.80 7.44 -27.01
N THR A 12 6.88 7.81 -26.33
CA THR A 12 8.26 7.62 -26.80
C THR A 12 9.02 6.55 -26.02
N THR A 13 8.54 6.22 -24.83
CA THR A 13 8.99 5.07 -24.03
C THR A 13 7.75 4.54 -23.31
N VAL A 14 7.49 3.26 -23.39
CA VAL A 14 6.42 2.61 -22.64
C VAL A 14 6.80 2.46 -21.18
N GLU A 15 5.85 2.10 -20.34
CA GLU A 15 6.04 1.93 -18.90
C GLU A 15 7.11 0.90 -18.56
N SER A 16 7.81 1.14 -17.44
CA SER A 16 8.86 0.24 -16.93
C SER A 16 8.30 -0.99 -16.21
N ALA A 17 7.07 -0.90 -15.68
CA ALA A 17 6.34 -1.98 -15.01
C ALA A 17 4.83 -1.66 -14.95
N GLY A 18 4.01 -2.64 -14.59
CA GLY A 18 2.55 -2.48 -14.59
C GLY A 18 1.97 -2.48 -16.00
N ALA A 19 0.87 -1.78 -16.21
CA ALA A 19 0.21 -1.66 -17.51
C ALA A 19 -0.28 -0.22 -17.75
N LEU A 20 0.26 0.45 -18.75
CA LEU A 20 -0.28 1.69 -19.28
C LEU A 20 -1.27 1.33 -20.39
N GLU A 21 -2.54 1.62 -20.20
CA GLU A 21 -3.61 1.15 -21.09
C GLU A 21 -4.39 2.31 -21.70
N TYR A 22 -4.84 2.11 -22.92
CA TYR A 22 -5.68 3.02 -23.67
C TYR A 22 -7.02 2.35 -24.04
N TYR A 23 -8.12 3.07 -23.82
CA TYR A 23 -9.45 2.63 -24.21
C TYR A 23 -9.73 2.98 -25.66
N ASN A 24 -9.88 1.96 -26.52
CA ASN A 24 -10.06 2.13 -27.96
C ASN A 24 -11.53 2.31 -28.39
N GLY A 25 -12.44 2.56 -27.46
CA GLY A 25 -13.89 2.64 -27.70
C GLY A 25 -14.65 1.34 -27.45
N SER A 26 -13.95 0.22 -27.25
CA SER A 26 -14.55 -1.11 -26.99
C SER A 26 -13.88 -1.82 -25.82
N SER A 27 -12.56 -1.73 -25.70
CA SER A 27 -11.77 -2.41 -24.68
C SER A 27 -10.54 -1.59 -24.31
N TRP A 28 -9.97 -1.90 -23.15
CA TRP A 28 -8.65 -1.45 -22.73
C TRP A 28 -7.59 -2.30 -23.39
N THR A 29 -6.56 -1.68 -23.94
CA THR A 29 -5.44 -2.32 -24.62
C THR A 29 -4.15 -1.65 -24.18
N ASP A 30 -3.06 -2.42 -24.10
CA ASP A 30 -1.75 -1.89 -23.76
C ASP A 30 -1.33 -0.79 -24.75
N VAL A 31 -0.76 0.27 -24.20
CA VAL A 31 -0.19 1.35 -25.00
C VAL A 31 1.10 0.87 -25.66
N THR A 32 1.25 1.20 -26.92
CA THR A 32 2.41 0.80 -27.72
C THR A 32 3.36 1.97 -27.99
N LEU A 33 4.61 1.65 -28.27
CA LEU A 33 5.61 2.65 -28.65
C LEU A 33 5.14 3.44 -29.89
N ASN A 34 5.31 4.75 -29.86
CA ASN A 34 4.84 5.71 -30.88
C ASN A 34 3.31 5.84 -30.99
N GLN A 35 2.54 5.26 -30.11
CA GLN A 35 1.09 5.49 -30.10
C GLN A 35 0.79 6.96 -29.81
N GLU A 36 -0.13 7.51 -30.59
CA GLU A 36 -0.66 8.87 -30.40
C GLU A 36 -1.99 8.78 -29.64
N ILE A 37 -2.16 9.64 -28.64
CA ILE A 37 -3.36 9.72 -27.81
C ILE A 37 -3.81 11.18 -27.80
N THR A 38 -5.06 11.43 -28.17
CA THR A 38 -5.58 12.80 -28.26
C THR A 38 -5.80 13.43 -26.89
N ALA A 39 -5.73 14.75 -26.82
CA ALA A 39 -6.06 15.47 -25.58
C ALA A 39 -7.52 15.21 -25.15
N SER A 40 -8.41 15.01 -26.10
CA SER A 40 -9.81 14.64 -25.82
C SER A 40 -9.91 13.27 -25.14
N ASP A 41 -9.16 12.28 -25.60
CA ASP A 41 -9.17 10.94 -24.98
C ASP A 41 -8.59 10.97 -23.57
N ILE A 42 -7.53 11.75 -23.37
CA ILE A 42 -6.97 11.96 -22.02
C ILE A 42 -8.02 12.65 -21.11
N GLY A 43 -8.69 13.67 -21.61
CA GLY A 43 -9.76 14.36 -20.89
C GLY A 43 -10.98 13.49 -20.57
N ASN A 44 -11.21 12.44 -21.38
CA ASN A 44 -12.25 11.45 -21.15
C ASN A 44 -11.80 10.26 -20.28
N ASN A 45 -10.60 10.32 -19.70
CA ASN A 45 -9.97 9.24 -18.90
C ASN A 45 -9.79 7.93 -19.69
N TYR A 46 -9.48 8.01 -20.99
CA TYR A 46 -9.21 6.85 -21.84
C TYR A 46 -7.74 6.42 -21.83
N LEU A 47 -6.92 7.07 -21.00
CA LEU A 47 -5.57 6.63 -20.66
C LEU A 47 -5.53 6.34 -19.17
N ARG A 48 -5.08 5.14 -18.78
CA ARG A 48 -4.93 4.76 -17.38
C ARG A 48 -3.65 3.97 -17.17
N PHE A 49 -3.18 3.98 -15.94
CA PHE A 49 -2.11 3.11 -15.47
C PHE A 49 -2.64 2.18 -14.37
N THR A 50 -2.27 0.90 -14.47
CA THR A 50 -2.55 -0.12 -13.45
C THR A 50 -1.22 -0.66 -12.94
N PRO A 51 -0.86 -0.44 -11.66
CA PRO A 51 0.36 -0.99 -11.07
C PRO A 51 0.39 -2.52 -11.15
N ALA A 52 1.60 -3.09 -11.22
CA ALA A 52 1.77 -4.52 -10.98
C ALA A 52 1.40 -4.86 -9.53
N ALA A 53 0.91 -6.08 -9.31
CA ALA A 53 0.58 -6.52 -7.95
C ALA A 53 1.84 -6.51 -7.06
N ASN A 54 1.72 -5.98 -5.85
CA ASN A 54 2.80 -5.82 -4.87
C ASN A 54 4.00 -5.01 -5.41
N SER A 55 3.76 -4.04 -6.30
CA SER A 55 4.79 -3.12 -6.77
C SER A 55 5.04 -2.03 -5.73
N GLU A 56 6.29 -1.77 -5.43
CA GLU A 56 6.78 -0.77 -4.47
C GLU A 56 7.72 0.23 -5.15
N SER A 57 7.90 0.11 -6.45
CA SER A 57 8.83 0.93 -7.21
C SER A 57 8.12 1.94 -8.10
N ASP A 58 8.69 3.13 -8.19
CA ASP A 58 8.26 4.14 -9.14
C ASP A 58 8.25 3.59 -10.55
N VAL A 59 7.20 3.91 -11.29
CA VAL A 59 7.05 3.55 -12.70
C VAL A 59 7.19 4.78 -13.56
N THR A 60 7.94 4.66 -14.67
CA THR A 60 8.13 5.76 -15.60
C THR A 60 7.72 5.39 -17.01
N PHE A 61 7.20 6.37 -17.73
CA PHE A 61 7.04 6.34 -19.18
C PHE A 61 7.35 7.73 -19.76
N ALA A 62 7.65 7.81 -21.05
CA ALA A 62 7.97 9.08 -21.68
C ALA A 62 7.09 9.37 -22.89
N PHE A 63 6.85 10.66 -23.13
CA PHE A 63 6.02 11.14 -24.21
C PHE A 63 6.48 12.49 -24.74
N LYS A 64 6.11 12.80 -25.98
CA LYS A 64 6.13 14.14 -26.55
C LYS A 64 4.74 14.73 -26.61
N VAL A 65 4.63 16.04 -26.46
CA VAL A 65 3.37 16.78 -26.64
C VAL A 65 3.30 17.39 -28.04
N HIS A 66 2.10 17.52 -28.59
CA HIS A 66 1.80 18.13 -29.88
C HIS A 66 0.77 19.25 -29.68
N ASP A 67 1.03 20.42 -30.21
CA ASP A 67 0.20 21.62 -30.08
C ASP A 67 -0.85 21.81 -31.22
N GLY A 68 -0.85 20.89 -32.17
CA GLY A 68 -1.65 20.97 -33.39
C GLY A 68 -0.80 21.23 -34.64
N THR A 69 0.42 21.73 -34.45
CA THR A 69 1.35 22.06 -35.54
C THR A 69 2.58 21.16 -35.51
N GLU A 70 3.24 21.02 -34.36
CA GLU A 70 4.46 20.21 -34.23
C GLU A 70 4.59 19.51 -32.85
N TYR A 71 5.49 18.56 -32.78
CA TYR A 71 5.85 17.92 -31.50
C TYR A 71 6.91 18.70 -30.75
N SER A 72 6.86 18.63 -29.41
CA SER A 72 7.95 19.14 -28.58
C SER A 72 9.30 18.59 -29.04
N SER A 73 10.34 19.42 -28.95
CA SER A 73 11.70 19.04 -29.34
C SER A 73 12.23 17.86 -28.50
N SER A 74 11.89 17.85 -27.21
CA SER A 74 12.28 16.81 -26.25
C SER A 74 11.08 16.00 -25.78
N ALA A 75 11.31 14.77 -25.35
CA ALA A 75 10.34 13.98 -24.63
C ALA A 75 10.30 14.40 -23.15
N TYR A 76 9.17 14.21 -22.52
CA TYR A 76 8.95 14.37 -21.09
C TYR A 76 8.77 13.00 -20.43
N THR A 77 9.37 12.83 -19.28
CA THR A 77 9.18 11.62 -18.46
C THR A 77 8.09 11.87 -17.43
N MET A 78 7.10 10.99 -17.38
CA MET A 78 6.16 10.88 -16.28
C MET A 78 6.70 9.84 -15.29
N THR A 79 6.75 10.20 -14.02
CA THR A 79 6.99 9.27 -12.92
C THR A 79 5.71 9.09 -12.13
N ILE A 80 5.32 7.84 -11.89
CA ILE A 80 4.19 7.47 -11.07
C ILE A 80 4.77 6.77 -9.84
N SER A 81 4.66 7.39 -8.68
CA SER A 81 5.02 6.75 -7.42
C SER A 81 3.93 5.74 -7.06
N VAL A 82 4.35 4.50 -6.87
CA VAL A 82 3.48 3.39 -6.47
C VAL A 82 3.73 3.13 -5.00
N ASN A 83 2.67 3.18 -4.21
CA ASN A 83 2.69 2.85 -2.79
C ASN A 83 2.13 1.43 -2.62
N ALA A 84 2.91 0.55 -2.00
CA ALA A 84 2.46 -0.79 -1.63
C ALA A 84 1.77 -0.78 -0.25
N ALA A 85 0.98 -1.79 0.02
CA ALA A 85 0.48 -2.00 1.38
C ALA A 85 1.57 -2.67 2.23
N PRO A 86 1.67 -2.32 3.53
CA PRO A 86 2.59 -2.98 4.45
C PRO A 86 2.41 -4.50 4.45
N ASN A 87 3.50 -5.24 4.43
CA ASN A 87 3.50 -6.70 4.57
C ASN A 87 3.88 -7.05 6.01
N VAL A 88 3.00 -7.74 6.71
CA VAL A 88 3.18 -8.08 8.12
C VAL A 88 3.48 -9.57 8.28
N SER A 89 4.28 -9.91 9.28
CA SER A 89 4.58 -11.28 9.68
C SER A 89 4.07 -11.55 11.10
N ASP A 90 3.82 -12.82 11.41
CA ASP A 90 3.44 -13.21 12.76
C ASP A 90 4.56 -12.94 13.76
N ALA A 91 4.25 -12.24 14.85
CA ALA A 91 5.16 -12.01 15.97
C ALA A 91 4.91 -12.97 17.13
N THR A 92 5.97 -13.39 17.78
CA THR A 92 5.89 -14.22 19.00
C THR A 92 6.67 -13.59 20.14
N VAL A 93 6.05 -13.47 21.30
CA VAL A 93 6.72 -12.99 22.51
C VAL A 93 6.52 -13.99 23.64
N SER A 94 7.60 -14.23 24.41
CA SER A 94 7.54 -15.09 25.60
C SER A 94 7.59 -14.22 26.86
N VAL A 95 6.70 -14.49 27.81
CA VAL A 95 6.61 -13.76 29.07
C VAL A 95 6.35 -14.72 30.23
N ALA A 96 6.97 -14.47 31.38
CA ALA A 96 6.70 -15.25 32.60
C ALA A 96 5.33 -14.87 33.18
N ALA A 97 4.67 -15.81 33.88
CA ALA A 97 3.41 -15.55 34.56
C ALA A 97 3.55 -14.35 35.54
N GLY A 98 2.60 -13.41 35.46
CA GLY A 98 2.61 -12.18 36.27
C GLY A 98 3.59 -11.10 35.80
N ALA A 99 4.34 -11.32 34.73
CA ALA A 99 5.26 -10.34 34.17
C ALA A 99 4.65 -9.60 32.96
N ASN A 100 5.30 -8.53 32.55
CA ASN A 100 4.96 -7.79 31.34
C ASN A 100 5.99 -8.07 30.25
N ALA A 101 5.52 -8.09 29.00
CA ALA A 101 6.35 -7.98 27.81
C ALA A 101 5.97 -6.71 27.04
N THR A 102 6.96 -6.05 26.47
CA THR A 102 6.76 -4.84 25.64
C THR A 102 7.53 -5.00 24.33
N GLY A 103 7.06 -4.35 23.29
CA GLY A 103 7.72 -4.31 21.99
C GLY A 103 7.00 -3.35 21.05
N ASP A 104 7.34 -3.46 19.78
CA ASP A 104 6.71 -2.70 18.72
C ASP A 104 6.26 -3.69 17.63
N VAL A 105 5.01 -3.60 17.17
CA VAL A 105 4.51 -4.46 16.10
C VAL A 105 5.08 -4.07 14.75
N HIS A 106 5.63 -2.86 14.61
CA HIS A 106 6.29 -2.44 13.37
C HIS A 106 7.64 -3.14 13.14
N ASP A 107 8.27 -3.71 14.19
CA ASP A 107 9.50 -4.50 14.03
C ASP A 107 9.30 -5.73 13.12
N ASP A 108 8.05 -6.19 12.96
CA ASP A 108 7.66 -7.34 12.15
C ASP A 108 6.92 -6.93 10.83
N VAL A 109 6.92 -5.65 10.51
CA VAL A 109 6.33 -5.09 9.28
C VAL A 109 7.43 -4.83 8.26
N ALA A 110 7.23 -5.27 7.03
CA ALA A 110 8.07 -4.91 5.89
C ALA A 110 7.30 -3.96 4.96
N ASP A 111 7.74 -2.73 4.91
CA ASP A 111 7.28 -1.72 3.98
C ASP A 111 8.50 -0.97 3.45
N SER A 112 8.76 -1.04 2.14
CA SER A 112 10.00 -0.53 1.57
C SER A 112 9.90 0.92 1.07
N ASP A 113 8.68 1.42 0.92
CA ASP A 113 8.40 2.77 0.42
C ASP A 113 7.90 3.71 1.52
N ASP A 114 7.41 3.18 2.66
CA ASP A 114 7.02 3.95 3.83
C ASP A 114 7.94 3.71 5.03
N ALA A 115 8.24 4.77 5.76
CA ALA A 115 8.98 4.67 7.01
C ALA A 115 8.04 4.21 8.15
N ASP A 116 8.55 3.41 9.10
CA ASP A 116 7.81 2.94 10.27
C ASP A 116 7.05 4.06 11.01
N SER A 117 7.56 5.29 10.94
CA SER A 117 6.95 6.46 11.59
C SER A 117 5.62 6.91 10.97
N VAL A 118 5.28 6.46 9.76
CA VAL A 118 3.99 6.75 9.11
C VAL A 118 3.01 5.59 9.20
N LEU A 119 3.49 4.40 9.57
CA LEU A 119 2.64 3.25 9.80
C LEU A 119 1.84 3.43 11.09
N VAL A 120 0.58 3.07 11.06
CA VAL A 120 -0.31 3.18 12.22
C VAL A 120 -1.13 1.91 12.40
N VAL A 121 -1.27 1.48 13.64
CA VAL A 121 -2.21 0.41 13.98
C VAL A 121 -3.61 1.00 14.00
N THR A 122 -4.47 0.55 13.11
CA THR A 122 -5.84 1.07 12.97
C THR A 122 -6.88 0.24 13.69
N GLY A 123 -6.58 -1.00 14.08
CA GLY A 123 -7.52 -1.85 14.80
C GLY A 123 -6.83 -3.04 15.48
N VAL A 124 -7.37 -3.45 16.62
CA VAL A 124 -6.89 -4.60 17.39
C VAL A 124 -8.08 -5.38 17.93
N ALA A 125 -8.05 -6.70 17.79
CA ALA A 125 -9.07 -7.60 18.35
C ALA A 125 -8.42 -8.86 18.93
N SER A 126 -9.09 -9.49 19.88
CA SER A 126 -8.71 -10.81 20.38
C SER A 126 -9.21 -11.90 19.45
N GLY A 127 -8.42 -12.93 19.23
CA GLY A 127 -8.83 -14.09 18.44
C GLY A 127 -7.66 -14.74 17.73
N ASN A 128 -7.98 -15.74 16.91
CA ASN A 128 -7.03 -16.39 16.02
C ASN A 128 -7.37 -15.96 14.59
N GLU A 129 -6.39 -15.48 13.86
CA GLU A 129 -6.51 -15.00 12.49
C GLU A 129 -7.20 -16.02 11.56
N SER A 130 -6.80 -17.29 11.62
CA SER A 130 -7.40 -18.36 10.82
C SER A 130 -8.87 -18.64 11.14
N SER A 131 -9.36 -18.22 12.30
CA SER A 131 -10.75 -18.43 12.75
C SER A 131 -11.59 -17.16 12.70
N ASN A 132 -10.96 -16.02 12.64
CA ASN A 132 -11.60 -14.70 12.76
C ASN A 132 -11.43 -13.89 11.47
N ASN A 133 -12.20 -14.26 10.45
CA ASN A 133 -12.30 -13.47 9.20
C ASN A 133 -13.16 -12.20 9.42
N THR A 134 -13.13 -11.64 10.62
CA THR A 134 -13.86 -10.41 10.94
C THR A 134 -12.99 -9.22 10.56
N ILE A 135 -13.49 -8.39 9.66
CA ILE A 135 -12.86 -7.10 9.39
C ILE A 135 -12.85 -6.28 10.68
N ILE A 136 -11.65 -5.95 11.17
CA ILE A 136 -11.50 -5.09 12.34
C ILE A 136 -11.82 -3.66 11.90
N THR A 137 -12.81 -3.04 12.56
CA THR A 137 -13.16 -1.66 12.27
C THR A 137 -12.08 -0.71 12.81
N ASP A 138 -11.70 0.27 12.04
CA ASP A 138 -10.73 1.30 12.44
C ASP A 138 -11.09 1.93 13.79
N GLY A 139 -10.09 2.12 14.62
CA GLY A 139 -10.21 2.63 15.98
C GLY A 139 -10.62 1.58 17.02
N THR A 140 -10.99 0.37 16.63
CA THR A 140 -11.39 -0.69 17.58
C THR A 140 -10.18 -1.21 18.34
N GLY A 141 -10.24 -1.16 19.66
CA GLY A 141 -9.24 -1.76 20.56
C GLY A 141 -7.90 -1.05 20.66
N VAL A 142 -7.58 -0.13 19.75
CA VAL A 142 -6.30 0.61 19.75
C VAL A 142 -6.19 1.47 21.02
N GLY A 143 -5.06 1.38 21.71
CA GLY A 143 -4.80 2.07 22.98
C GLY A 143 -5.62 1.56 24.17
N SER A 144 -6.45 0.53 23.96
CA SER A 144 -7.29 -0.07 24.99
C SER A 144 -6.76 -1.45 25.41
N SER A 145 -7.05 -1.86 26.66
CA SER A 145 -6.69 -3.21 27.12
C SER A 145 -7.64 -4.24 26.57
N ILE A 146 -7.12 -5.21 25.84
CA ILE A 146 -7.87 -6.35 25.28
C ILE A 146 -7.55 -7.57 26.11
N SER A 147 -8.58 -8.16 26.74
CA SER A 147 -8.42 -9.34 27.58
C SER A 147 -8.39 -10.62 26.76
N GLY A 148 -7.40 -11.47 27.00
CA GLY A 148 -7.31 -12.85 26.54
C GLY A 148 -7.35 -13.84 27.69
N THR A 149 -7.28 -15.14 27.39
CA THR A 149 -7.32 -16.22 28.37
C THR A 149 -6.15 -16.15 29.37
N TYR A 150 -4.97 -15.75 28.94
CA TYR A 150 -3.73 -15.83 29.71
C TYR A 150 -3.16 -14.46 30.09
N GLY A 151 -3.83 -13.39 29.75
CA GLY A 151 -3.37 -12.03 30.03
C GLY A 151 -4.17 -10.98 29.29
N SER A 152 -3.65 -9.78 29.27
CA SER A 152 -4.21 -8.66 28.51
C SER A 152 -3.16 -7.99 27.66
N LEU A 153 -3.56 -7.51 26.47
CA LEU A 153 -2.73 -6.82 25.51
C LEU A 153 -3.24 -5.39 25.33
N ASN A 154 -2.33 -4.44 25.28
CA ASN A 154 -2.60 -3.08 24.84
C ASN A 154 -1.63 -2.76 23.70
N ILE A 155 -2.12 -2.28 22.56
CA ILE A 155 -1.33 -1.80 21.44
C ILE A 155 -1.75 -0.36 21.14
N ALA A 156 -0.77 0.55 21.15
CA ALA A 156 -0.98 1.94 20.78
C ALA A 156 -1.00 2.14 19.25
N ALA A 157 -1.52 3.26 18.78
CA ALA A 157 -1.58 3.58 17.35
C ALA A 157 -0.18 3.63 16.67
N ASN A 158 0.87 3.95 17.44
CA ASN A 158 2.25 3.96 16.97
C ASN A 158 2.95 2.59 17.00
N GLY A 159 2.21 1.50 17.18
CA GLY A 159 2.73 0.13 17.15
C GLY A 159 3.26 -0.38 18.49
N THR A 160 3.59 0.48 19.44
CA THR A 160 4.12 0.03 20.74
C THR A 160 3.07 -0.78 21.50
N TYR A 161 3.48 -1.92 22.06
CA TYR A 161 2.58 -2.75 22.84
C TYR A 161 3.10 -3.10 24.23
N THR A 162 2.15 -3.42 25.10
CA THR A 162 2.38 -4.05 26.40
C THR A 162 1.45 -5.24 26.55
N TYR A 163 2.02 -6.42 26.76
CA TYR A 163 1.29 -7.60 27.19
C TYR A 163 1.52 -7.85 28.66
N THR A 164 0.45 -8.00 29.43
CA THR A 164 0.49 -8.31 30.87
C THR A 164 -0.03 -9.73 31.08
N ALA A 165 0.85 -10.66 31.46
CA ALA A 165 0.47 -12.02 31.74
C ALA A 165 -0.24 -12.15 33.08
N ASN A 166 -1.27 -13.01 33.16
CA ASN A 166 -1.94 -13.31 34.42
C ASN A 166 -0.98 -13.93 35.44
N ALA A 167 -1.06 -13.47 36.69
CA ALA A 167 -0.22 -13.98 37.78
C ALA A 167 -0.66 -15.35 38.31
N THR A 168 -1.86 -15.82 37.99
CA THR A 168 -2.42 -17.05 38.51
C THR A 168 -2.02 -18.27 37.69
N ASN A 169 -1.58 -19.32 38.38
CA ASN A 169 -1.01 -20.58 37.90
C ASN A 169 -1.96 -21.49 37.10
N ASN A 170 -2.94 -20.96 36.37
CA ASN A 170 -3.85 -21.77 35.57
C ASN A 170 -3.36 -22.01 34.13
N ILE A 171 -2.12 -21.69 33.85
CA ILE A 171 -1.49 -22.12 32.59
C ILE A 171 -1.07 -23.58 32.84
N ALA A 172 -1.87 -24.53 32.36
CA ALA A 172 -1.48 -25.94 32.39
C ALA A 172 -0.13 -26.08 31.64
N PHE A 173 0.85 -26.70 32.29
CA PHE A 173 2.17 -26.96 31.72
C PHE A 173 1.96 -27.80 30.44
N GLY A 174 2.20 -27.22 29.27
CA GLY A 174 2.00 -27.89 27.99
C GLY A 174 0.81 -27.44 27.14
N ALA A 175 0.13 -26.37 27.48
CA ALA A 175 -0.81 -25.71 26.56
C ALA A 175 -0.02 -24.93 25.50
N THR A 176 0.03 -25.46 24.28
CA THR A 176 0.50 -24.79 23.05
C THR A 176 -0.69 -24.19 22.32
#